data_34cfdb4e9f5d4558446713fcfb4130b8
#
_entry.id   34cfdb4e9f5d4558446713fcfb4130b8
#
_cell.length_a   1.000
_cell.length_b   1.000
_cell.length_c   1.000
_cell.angle_alpha   90.00
_cell.angle_beta   90.00
_cell.angle_gamma   90.00
#
_symmetry.space_group_name_H-M   'P 1'
#
loop_
_entity.id
_entity.type
_entity.pdbx_description
1 polymer ?
#
loop_
_entity_poly.entity_id
_entity_poly.type
_entity_poly.pdbx_seq_one_letter_code
_entity_poly.pdbx_strand_id
1 'polypeptide(L)'
;MRKNKYGTYGTFSRSFSRVLAAAFVAAVAAGTMPVYSAYAASPSFARTEEEWAKLRDNVIEYDELEGLIHEYNATVQNNQYTYQKFRQDYGDTNEEVAQEYYKLAQDYYNDMSGDDDASSRMSDLNLQIQGDNMQKQGDETLEDSRIYLLTYEQAEKNLVVTAQSDMISYYENLIQKEQAEATLTEAKENLALAQTKLSAGTITQLDLLTAQENVQTAENNLTQLENTIKNLKENFQVLLGWSYNDSPEIGSLTDVDENEIAAMNPDTDLAQAIENNYTLKINERKLENAKNETVKNQLTTAIANNKKQIGASLSGAYKKVLSAQISLQQAQTKAQLEQTNLSNAALKMAAGN
;
A
#
# COMPACT_ATOMS: atom_id res chain seq x y z
N MET A 1 39.34 -22.60 36.85
CA MET A 1 38.11 -21.90 36.38
C MET A 1 38.49 -20.73 35.50
N ARG A 2 38.48 -20.91 34.17
CA ARG A 2 38.73 -19.85 33.20
C ARG A 2 37.38 -19.34 32.68
N LYS A 3 37.06 -18.08 32.96
CA LYS A 3 35.90 -17.40 32.38
C LYS A 3 36.34 -16.81 31.04
N ASN A 4 35.74 -17.30 29.95
CA ASN A 4 35.79 -16.72 28.61
C ASN A 4 35.08 -15.37 28.61
N LYS A 5 35.82 -14.30 28.28
CA LYS A 5 35.30 -13.03 27.82
C LYS A 5 35.42 -13.00 26.29
N TYR A 6 34.36 -13.34 25.59
CA TYR A 6 34.18 -12.88 24.20
C TYR A 6 33.05 -11.84 24.22
N GLY A 7 33.46 -10.60 24.21
CA GLY A 7 32.58 -9.46 24.04
C GLY A 7 32.22 -9.27 22.56
N THR A 8 31.01 -9.15 22.33
CA THR A 8 30.21 -8.55 21.28
C THR A 8 30.95 -7.69 20.24
N TYR A 9 31.40 -8.32 19.15
CA TYR A 9 31.69 -7.64 17.90
C TYR A 9 30.63 -8.07 16.87
N GLY A 10 29.59 -7.26 16.67
CA GLY A 10 28.53 -7.66 15.76
C GLY A 10 27.40 -6.66 15.52
N THR A 11 27.51 -5.42 15.99
CA THR A 11 26.34 -4.51 15.95
C THR A 11 26.54 -3.21 15.16
N PHE A 12 27.75 -2.89 14.66
CA PHE A 12 27.97 -1.62 13.94
C PHE A 12 27.72 -1.67 12.43
N SER A 13 27.94 -2.81 11.79
CA SER A 13 27.69 -2.97 10.35
C SER A 13 26.19 -3.00 9.97
N ARG A 14 25.29 -3.26 10.94
CA ARG A 14 23.86 -3.26 10.72
C ARG A 14 23.16 -1.91 10.91
N SER A 15 23.87 -0.92 11.43
CA SER A 15 23.27 0.38 11.76
C SER A 15 23.23 1.32 10.55
N PHE A 16 24.22 1.29 9.68
CA PHE A 16 24.27 2.21 8.54
C PHE A 16 23.37 1.78 7.37
N SER A 17 23.35 0.51 7.03
CA SER A 17 22.33 -0.01 6.09
C SER A 17 20.91 0.08 6.66
N ARG A 18 20.76 0.16 8.00
CA ARG A 18 19.47 0.40 8.67
C ARG A 18 19.08 1.87 8.73
N VAL A 19 20.02 2.80 8.67
CA VAL A 19 19.72 4.25 8.61
C VAL A 19 19.19 4.62 7.22
N LEU A 20 19.71 4.03 6.15
CA LEU A 20 19.16 4.19 4.81
C LEU A 20 17.85 3.37 4.59
N ALA A 21 17.68 2.23 5.27
CA ALA A 21 16.45 1.45 5.25
C ALA A 21 15.43 1.89 6.33
N ALA A 22 15.86 2.53 7.43
CA ALA A 22 14.97 2.98 8.51
C ALA A 22 14.33 4.35 8.25
N ALA A 23 14.78 5.10 7.24
CA ALA A 23 14.04 6.25 6.74
C ALA A 23 12.69 5.85 6.11
N PHE A 24 12.48 4.55 5.84
CA PHE A 24 11.28 4.01 5.22
C PHE A 24 10.11 3.72 6.17
N VAL A 25 10.29 3.70 7.49
CA VAL A 25 9.24 3.22 8.43
C VAL A 25 8.87 4.23 9.53
N ALA A 26 9.60 5.34 9.68
CA ALA A 26 9.45 6.21 10.87
C ALA A 26 8.75 7.54 10.64
N ALA A 27 8.08 7.78 9.51
CA ALA A 27 7.39 9.05 9.23
C ALA A 27 5.86 8.99 9.43
N VAL A 28 5.35 8.12 10.28
CA VAL A 28 3.92 8.09 10.68
C VAL A 28 3.74 8.58 12.12
N ALA A 29 4.47 9.59 12.55
CA ALA A 29 4.20 10.23 13.83
C ALA A 29 4.34 11.76 13.74
N ALA A 30 3.17 12.41 13.64
CA ALA A 30 2.85 13.75 14.16
C ALA A 30 3.85 14.87 13.89
N GLY A 31 3.48 15.74 12.97
CA GLY A 31 4.01 17.10 12.90
C GLY A 31 3.26 17.87 11.85
N THR A 32 2.36 18.74 12.26
CA THR A 32 1.73 19.75 11.39
C THR A 32 2.83 20.62 10.79
N MET A 33 3.32 20.26 9.61
CA MET A 33 4.13 21.17 8.81
C MET A 33 3.18 22.06 7.99
N PRO A 34 3.45 23.35 7.91
CA PRO A 34 2.68 24.22 7.03
C PRO A 34 2.91 23.74 5.59
N VAL A 35 1.82 23.42 4.91
CA VAL A 35 1.82 23.08 3.49
C VAL A 35 2.25 24.32 2.72
N TYR A 36 3.53 24.44 2.43
CA TYR A 36 3.98 25.38 1.40
C TYR A 36 3.65 24.73 0.06
N SER A 37 2.65 25.27 -0.61
CA SER A 37 2.34 24.94 -1.99
C SER A 37 3.52 25.32 -2.87
N ALA A 38 4.52 24.46 -2.96
CA ALA A 38 5.55 24.59 -3.97
C ALA A 38 4.96 24.07 -5.30
N TYR A 39 4.41 24.97 -6.07
CA TYR A 39 4.05 24.72 -7.47
C TYR A 39 5.31 24.50 -8.31
N ALA A 40 5.90 23.36 -8.20
CA ALA A 40 6.84 22.86 -9.19
C ALA A 40 6.13 21.74 -9.93
N ALA A 41 5.45 22.10 -11.05
CA ALA A 41 4.90 21.11 -11.95
C ALA A 41 6.02 20.14 -12.36
N SER A 42 5.94 18.88 -11.96
CA SER A 42 6.82 17.84 -12.47
C SER A 42 6.63 17.78 -13.98
N PRO A 43 7.70 17.86 -14.82
CA PRO A 43 7.57 17.76 -16.26
C PRO A 43 6.92 16.47 -16.75
N SER A 44 6.91 15.42 -15.91
CA SER A 44 6.30 14.12 -16.19
C SER A 44 4.77 14.12 -16.10
N PHE A 45 4.19 15.14 -15.47
CA PHE A 45 2.75 15.31 -15.25
C PHE A 45 2.29 16.70 -15.66
N ALA A 46 2.57 17.09 -16.93
CA ALA A 46 1.95 18.27 -17.53
C ALA A 46 0.45 18.00 -17.69
N ARG A 47 -0.33 18.39 -16.67
CA ARG A 47 -1.79 18.22 -16.64
C ARG A 47 -2.47 19.41 -17.30
N THR A 48 -3.60 19.15 -17.93
CA THR A 48 -4.50 20.18 -18.42
C THR A 48 -5.16 20.93 -17.26
N GLU A 49 -5.71 22.09 -17.52
CA GLU A 49 -6.51 22.84 -16.53
C GLU A 49 -7.73 22.05 -16.04
N GLU A 50 -8.30 21.21 -16.92
CA GLU A 50 -9.44 20.34 -16.59
C GLU A 50 -9.03 19.23 -15.64
N GLU A 51 -7.88 18.57 -15.85
CA GLU A 51 -7.33 17.57 -14.93
C GLU A 51 -6.99 18.20 -13.56
N TRP A 52 -6.42 19.41 -13.55
CA TRP A 52 -6.17 20.12 -12.29
C TRP A 52 -7.46 20.52 -11.57
N ALA A 53 -8.51 20.90 -12.30
CA ALA A 53 -9.80 21.24 -11.70
C ALA A 53 -10.42 20.03 -10.99
N LYS A 54 -10.34 18.85 -11.59
CA LYS A 54 -10.78 17.58 -10.98
C LYS A 54 -10.00 17.27 -9.70
N LEU A 55 -8.67 17.25 -9.76
CA LEU A 55 -7.83 16.93 -8.58
C LEU A 55 -7.99 17.94 -7.42
N ARG A 56 -8.61 19.08 -7.64
CA ARG A 56 -8.80 20.17 -6.65
C ARG A 56 -10.25 20.37 -6.23
N ASP A 57 -11.18 19.64 -6.82
CA ASP A 57 -12.55 19.66 -6.37
C ASP A 57 -12.73 18.86 -5.05
N ASN A 58 -13.96 18.76 -4.58
CA ASN A 58 -14.26 18.07 -3.33
C ASN A 58 -14.83 16.65 -3.57
N VAL A 59 -14.56 16.07 -4.73
CA VAL A 59 -14.99 14.71 -5.11
C VAL A 59 -13.75 13.86 -5.32
N ILE A 60 -13.77 12.60 -4.88
CA ILE A 60 -12.71 11.63 -5.10
C ILE A 60 -13.22 10.62 -6.11
N GLU A 61 -12.79 10.72 -7.35
CA GLU A 61 -13.12 9.77 -8.41
C GLU A 61 -12.08 8.65 -8.50
N TYR A 62 -12.50 7.45 -8.93
CA TYR A 62 -11.59 6.29 -9.03
C TYR A 62 -10.42 6.54 -9.98
N ASP A 63 -10.69 7.20 -11.10
CA ASP A 63 -9.70 7.49 -12.13
C ASP A 63 -8.67 8.56 -11.72
N GLU A 64 -8.95 9.31 -10.67
CA GLU A 64 -8.08 10.37 -10.16
C GLU A 64 -7.12 9.90 -9.07
N LEU A 65 -7.33 8.69 -8.53
CA LEU A 65 -6.57 8.18 -7.38
C LEU A 65 -5.05 8.22 -7.61
N GLU A 66 -4.60 7.88 -8.82
CA GLU A 66 -3.17 7.99 -9.17
C GLU A 66 -2.69 9.43 -9.11
N GLY A 67 -3.46 10.36 -9.65
CA GLY A 67 -3.16 11.78 -9.62
C GLY A 67 -3.14 12.37 -8.22
N LEU A 68 -4.14 12.02 -7.41
CA LEU A 68 -4.23 12.47 -6.02
C LEU A 68 -3.07 11.95 -5.17
N ILE A 69 -2.71 10.67 -5.30
CA ILE A 69 -1.54 10.10 -4.62
C ILE A 69 -0.26 10.81 -5.05
N HIS A 70 -0.06 11.02 -6.35
CA HIS A 70 1.14 11.67 -6.87
C HIS A 70 1.33 13.09 -6.32
N GLU A 71 0.26 13.88 -6.32
CA GLU A 71 0.33 15.30 -5.98
C GLU A 71 0.24 15.59 -4.47
N TYR A 72 -0.56 14.80 -3.75
CA TYR A 72 -0.93 15.18 -2.38
C TYR A 72 -0.51 14.17 -1.31
N ASN A 73 -0.08 12.96 -1.66
CA ASN A 73 0.34 12.00 -0.64
C ASN A 73 1.68 12.43 -0.01
N ALA A 74 1.68 12.58 1.32
CA ALA A 74 2.85 13.06 2.06
C ALA A 74 4.09 12.15 1.91
N THR A 75 3.89 10.83 1.75
CA THR A 75 5.00 9.89 1.52
C THR A 75 5.61 10.10 0.15
N VAL A 76 4.79 10.30 -0.89
CA VAL A 76 5.28 10.57 -2.25
C VAL A 76 6.05 11.89 -2.30
N GLN A 77 5.52 12.95 -1.71
CA GLN A 77 6.22 14.25 -1.62
C GLN A 77 7.56 14.12 -0.88
N ASN A 78 7.59 13.39 0.24
CA ASN A 78 8.82 13.16 0.97
C ASN A 78 9.83 12.33 0.15
N ASN A 79 9.37 11.32 -0.59
CA ASN A 79 10.22 10.52 -1.49
C ASN A 79 10.83 11.38 -2.60
N GLN A 80 10.06 12.28 -3.21
CA GLN A 80 10.54 13.23 -4.21
C GLN A 80 11.64 14.15 -3.64
N TYR A 81 11.41 14.70 -2.44
CA TYR A 81 12.42 15.50 -1.76
C TYR A 81 13.70 14.69 -1.44
N THR A 82 13.52 13.49 -0.92
CA THR A 82 14.65 12.60 -0.56
C THR A 82 15.45 12.18 -1.80
N TYR A 83 14.77 11.94 -2.93
CA TYR A 83 15.40 11.67 -4.21
C TYR A 83 16.26 12.86 -4.69
N GLN A 84 15.72 14.07 -4.65
CA GLN A 84 16.46 15.26 -5.03
C GLN A 84 17.67 15.48 -4.13
N LYS A 85 17.49 15.28 -2.81
CA LYS A 85 18.58 15.39 -1.84
C LYS A 85 19.66 14.34 -2.10
N PHE A 86 19.27 13.08 -2.38
CA PHE A 86 20.23 12.03 -2.73
C PHE A 86 21.08 12.43 -3.94
N ARG A 87 20.46 12.96 -5.00
CA ARG A 87 21.18 13.42 -6.19
C ARG A 87 22.16 14.57 -5.90
N GLN A 88 21.79 15.45 -4.99
CA GLN A 88 22.67 16.56 -4.58
C GLN A 88 23.86 16.07 -3.75
N ASP A 89 23.64 15.11 -2.85
CA ASP A 89 24.65 14.62 -1.91
C ASP A 89 25.59 13.57 -2.55
N TYR A 90 25.08 12.73 -3.46
CA TYR A 90 25.81 11.56 -3.99
C TYR A 90 25.96 11.53 -5.51
N GLY A 91 25.26 12.38 -6.25
CA GLY A 91 25.27 12.38 -7.71
C GLY A 91 24.24 11.43 -8.33
N ASP A 92 24.37 11.21 -9.64
CA ASP A 92 23.41 10.46 -10.44
C ASP A 92 23.86 9.04 -10.78
N THR A 93 25.17 8.83 -10.88
CA THR A 93 25.75 7.56 -11.32
C THR A 93 26.30 6.74 -10.15
N ASN A 94 26.44 5.42 -10.35
CA ASN A 94 27.07 4.54 -9.36
C ASN A 94 28.51 4.94 -9.05
N GLU A 95 29.24 5.43 -10.06
CA GLU A 95 30.60 5.94 -9.90
C GLU A 95 30.65 7.17 -8.98
N GLU A 96 29.73 8.11 -9.14
CA GLU A 96 29.64 9.29 -8.28
C GLU A 96 29.31 8.91 -6.84
N VAL A 97 28.33 8.00 -6.65
CA VAL A 97 28.02 7.46 -5.32
C VAL A 97 29.24 6.79 -4.68
N ALA A 98 30.01 5.99 -5.44
CA ALA A 98 31.25 5.37 -4.95
C ALA A 98 32.28 6.41 -4.56
N GLN A 99 32.42 7.50 -5.34
CA GLN A 99 33.37 8.59 -5.03
C GLN A 99 33.05 9.30 -3.71
N GLU A 100 31.78 9.49 -3.37
CA GLU A 100 31.40 10.07 -2.08
C GLU A 100 31.80 9.15 -0.91
N TYR A 101 31.67 7.82 -1.05
CA TYR A 101 32.21 6.87 -0.07
C TYR A 101 33.74 6.94 0.05
N TYR A 102 34.44 7.09 -1.08
CA TYR A 102 35.92 7.22 -1.05
C TYR A 102 36.37 8.54 -0.41
N LYS A 103 35.64 9.64 -0.61
CA LYS A 103 35.88 10.91 0.10
C LYS A 103 35.73 10.74 1.61
N LEU A 104 34.61 10.12 2.04
CA LEU A 104 34.44 9.82 3.47
C LEU A 104 35.51 8.92 4.03
N ALA A 105 35.99 7.93 3.28
CA ALA A 105 37.13 7.10 3.68
C ALA A 105 38.39 7.94 3.87
N GLN A 106 38.64 8.84 2.91
CA GLN A 106 39.82 9.72 2.98
C GLN A 106 39.74 10.68 4.16
N ASP A 107 38.56 11.21 4.49
CA ASP A 107 38.37 12.07 5.66
C ASP A 107 38.74 11.31 6.95
N TYR A 108 38.29 10.07 7.12
CA TYR A 108 38.65 9.23 8.25
C TYR A 108 40.20 8.99 8.33
N TYR A 109 40.86 8.76 7.20
CA TYR A 109 42.33 8.59 7.18
C TYR A 109 43.06 9.89 7.49
N ASN A 110 42.50 11.04 7.06
CA ASN A 110 43.10 12.36 7.33
C ASN A 110 42.93 12.78 8.80
N ASP A 111 41.90 12.29 9.48
CA ASP A 111 41.67 12.58 10.90
C ASP A 111 42.54 11.76 11.86
N MET A 112 43.34 10.82 11.34
CA MET A 112 44.31 10.07 12.15
C MET A 112 45.44 10.98 12.63
N SER A 113 45.72 10.93 13.94
CA SER A 113 46.75 11.80 14.55
C SER A 113 48.17 11.41 14.18
N GLY A 114 48.41 10.14 14.00
CA GLY A 114 49.76 9.58 13.79
C GLY A 114 50.65 9.57 15.05
N ASP A 115 50.06 9.87 16.24
CA ASP A 115 50.81 9.90 17.49
C ASP A 115 51.04 8.49 18.06
N ASP A 116 52.19 8.29 18.71
CA ASP A 116 52.63 6.96 19.18
C ASP A 116 52.12 6.57 20.57
N ASP A 117 51.36 7.42 21.26
CA ASP A 117 50.78 7.05 22.55
C ASP A 117 49.62 6.04 22.39
N ALA A 118 49.34 5.25 23.43
CA ALA A 118 48.40 4.13 23.36
C ALA A 118 46.95 4.56 23.11
N SER A 119 46.54 5.77 23.51
CA SER A 119 45.23 6.33 23.30
C SER A 119 45.06 6.76 21.84
N SER A 120 46.03 7.49 21.31
CA SER A 120 46.04 7.96 19.92
C SER A 120 46.06 6.78 18.95
N ARG A 121 46.90 5.77 19.18
CA ARG A 121 46.95 4.56 18.35
C ARG A 121 45.60 3.80 18.35
N MET A 122 44.90 3.76 19.48
CA MET A 122 43.56 3.14 19.52
C MET A 122 42.54 3.95 18.73
N SER A 123 42.62 5.28 18.82
CA SER A 123 41.77 6.20 18.04
C SER A 123 42.04 6.05 16.54
N ASP A 124 43.30 6.09 16.15
CA ASP A 124 43.74 5.97 14.75
C ASP A 124 43.35 4.62 14.14
N LEU A 125 43.44 3.51 14.91
CA LEU A 125 42.97 2.19 14.47
C LEU A 125 41.45 2.19 14.24
N ASN A 126 40.68 2.88 15.07
CA ASN A 126 39.24 3.00 14.89
C ASN A 126 38.92 3.82 13.63
N LEU A 127 39.62 4.93 13.39
CA LEU A 127 39.46 5.75 12.19
C LEU A 127 39.82 4.95 10.93
N GLN A 128 40.94 4.20 11.00
CA GLN A 128 41.35 3.32 9.90
C GLN A 128 40.28 2.29 9.57
N ILE A 129 39.71 1.60 10.57
CA ILE A 129 38.62 0.63 10.35
C ILE A 129 37.40 1.31 9.72
N GLN A 130 37.06 2.54 10.12
CA GLN A 130 35.95 3.29 9.52
C GLN A 130 36.27 3.66 8.06
N GLY A 131 37.50 4.15 7.79
CA GLY A 131 37.97 4.43 6.44
C GLY A 131 37.93 3.19 5.54
N ASP A 132 38.46 2.06 6.00
CA ASP A 132 38.44 0.79 5.27
C ASP A 132 36.99 0.31 4.98
N ASN A 133 36.07 0.51 5.92
CA ASN A 133 34.67 0.20 5.72
C ASN A 133 34.01 1.09 4.66
N MET A 134 34.31 2.39 4.65
CA MET A 134 33.80 3.31 3.62
C MET A 134 34.40 2.99 2.25
N GLN A 135 35.70 2.71 2.19
CA GLN A 135 36.35 2.25 0.97
C GLN A 135 35.65 1.02 0.39
N LYS A 136 35.40 0.01 1.22
CA LYS A 136 34.71 -1.20 0.83
C LYS A 136 33.26 -0.91 0.37
N GLN A 137 32.55 0.01 1.02
CA GLN A 137 31.20 0.40 0.58
C GLN A 137 31.24 1.06 -0.80
N GLY A 138 32.24 1.89 -1.10
CA GLY A 138 32.44 2.45 -2.43
C GLY A 138 32.71 1.38 -3.49
N ASP A 139 33.51 0.36 -3.14
CA ASP A 139 33.83 -0.76 -4.05
C ASP A 139 32.62 -1.65 -4.34
N GLU A 140 31.76 -1.85 -3.33
CA GLU A 140 30.63 -2.81 -3.37
C GLU A 140 29.26 -2.15 -3.63
N THR A 141 29.18 -0.81 -3.69
CA THR A 141 27.89 -0.13 -3.89
C THR A 141 27.26 -0.50 -5.23
N LEU A 142 25.97 -0.77 -5.19
CA LEU A 142 25.13 -1.01 -6.38
C LEU A 142 24.19 0.15 -6.63
N GLU A 143 24.13 1.11 -5.71
CA GLU A 143 23.15 2.19 -5.71
C GLU A 143 23.51 3.31 -6.69
N ASP A 144 22.50 3.92 -7.27
CA ASP A 144 22.55 5.15 -8.04
C ASP A 144 21.18 5.87 -7.99
N SER A 145 21.08 7.06 -8.58
CA SER A 145 19.86 7.84 -8.55
C SER A 145 18.69 7.12 -9.24
N ARG A 146 18.95 6.30 -10.27
CA ARG A 146 17.90 5.56 -10.99
C ARG A 146 17.28 4.47 -10.13
N ILE A 147 18.06 3.78 -9.31
CA ILE A 147 17.56 2.77 -8.36
C ILE A 147 16.65 3.43 -7.31
N TYR A 148 17.05 4.59 -6.78
CA TYR A 148 16.21 5.35 -5.86
C TYR A 148 14.90 5.79 -6.51
N LEU A 149 14.97 6.34 -7.73
CA LEU A 149 13.77 6.73 -8.47
C LEU A 149 12.82 5.55 -8.66
N LEU A 150 13.31 4.43 -9.17
CA LEU A 150 12.50 3.22 -9.37
C LEU A 150 11.88 2.69 -8.07
N THR A 151 12.60 2.81 -6.94
CA THR A 151 12.11 2.42 -5.62
C THR A 151 10.96 3.32 -5.18
N TYR A 152 11.06 4.62 -5.41
CA TYR A 152 10.01 5.58 -5.06
C TYR A 152 8.80 5.47 -5.98
N GLU A 153 9.00 5.28 -7.29
CA GLU A 153 7.93 4.98 -8.24
C GLU A 153 7.18 3.69 -7.85
N GLN A 154 7.89 2.65 -7.42
CA GLN A 154 7.28 1.42 -6.90
C GLN A 154 6.43 1.69 -5.65
N ALA A 155 6.95 2.48 -4.71
CA ALA A 155 6.22 2.84 -3.50
C ALA A 155 4.95 3.63 -3.82
N GLU A 156 5.02 4.58 -4.76
CA GLU A 156 3.87 5.35 -5.24
C GLU A 156 2.81 4.45 -5.87
N LYS A 157 3.19 3.55 -6.78
CA LYS A 157 2.25 2.59 -7.39
C LYS A 157 1.58 1.68 -6.35
N ASN A 158 2.30 1.28 -5.31
CA ASN A 158 1.71 0.51 -4.21
C ASN A 158 0.66 1.33 -3.43
N LEU A 159 0.90 2.64 -3.23
CA LEU A 159 -0.08 3.53 -2.59
C LEU A 159 -1.33 3.71 -3.46
N VAL A 160 -1.17 3.80 -4.79
CA VAL A 160 -2.31 3.84 -5.72
C VAL A 160 -3.15 2.56 -5.61
N VAL A 161 -2.52 1.39 -5.62
CA VAL A 161 -3.23 0.10 -5.44
C VAL A 161 -3.94 0.04 -4.08
N THR A 162 -3.32 0.58 -3.03
CA THR A 162 -3.95 0.69 -1.71
C THR A 162 -5.19 1.59 -1.78
N ALA A 163 -5.08 2.77 -2.38
CA ALA A 163 -6.20 3.70 -2.53
C ALA A 163 -7.37 3.07 -3.33
N GLN A 164 -7.06 2.37 -4.42
CA GLN A 164 -8.06 1.63 -5.20
C GLN A 164 -8.77 0.55 -4.35
N SER A 165 -8.00 -0.20 -3.57
CA SER A 165 -8.55 -1.23 -2.68
C SER A 165 -9.39 -0.63 -1.55
N ASP A 166 -8.98 0.49 -0.99
CA ASP A 166 -9.72 1.19 0.06
C ASP A 166 -11.05 1.73 -0.46
N MET A 167 -11.06 2.30 -1.68
CA MET A 167 -12.30 2.76 -2.31
C MET A 167 -13.27 1.61 -2.59
N ILE A 168 -12.79 0.48 -3.09
CA ILE A 168 -13.61 -0.73 -3.27
C ILE A 168 -14.16 -1.22 -1.93
N SER A 169 -13.30 -1.31 -0.90
CA SER A 169 -13.70 -1.73 0.45
C SER A 169 -14.73 -0.79 1.07
N TYR A 170 -14.63 0.52 0.81
CA TYR A 170 -15.62 1.48 1.25
C TYR A 170 -17.01 1.16 0.68
N TYR A 171 -17.11 0.88 -0.62
CA TYR A 171 -18.38 0.52 -1.28
C TYR A 171 -18.90 -0.85 -0.85
N GLU A 172 -18.02 -1.83 -0.66
CA GLU A 172 -18.43 -3.14 -0.09
C GLU A 172 -19.04 -2.98 1.29
N ASN A 173 -18.49 -2.14 2.14
CA ASN A 173 -19.02 -1.88 3.48
C ASN A 173 -20.33 -1.07 3.44
N LEU A 174 -20.53 -0.19 2.46
CA LEU A 174 -21.81 0.49 2.26
C LEU A 174 -22.94 -0.50 1.92
N ILE A 175 -22.67 -1.47 1.05
CA ILE A 175 -23.63 -2.54 0.71
C ILE A 175 -23.93 -3.39 1.95
N GLN A 176 -22.91 -3.74 2.74
CA GLN A 176 -23.09 -4.47 3.99
C GLN A 176 -23.94 -3.68 5.00
N LYS A 177 -23.75 -2.35 5.05
CA LYS A 177 -24.58 -1.47 5.90
C LYS A 177 -26.04 -1.53 5.50
N GLU A 178 -26.35 -1.45 4.21
CA GLU A 178 -27.74 -1.57 3.71
C GLU A 178 -28.36 -2.93 4.12
N GLN A 179 -27.59 -4.02 4.03
CA GLN A 179 -28.03 -5.34 4.48
C GLN A 179 -28.25 -5.39 6.00
N ALA A 180 -27.38 -4.76 6.78
CA ALA A 180 -27.51 -4.69 8.24
C ALA A 180 -28.74 -3.86 8.66
N GLU A 181 -29.04 -2.76 7.96
CA GLU A 181 -30.24 -1.95 8.17
C GLU A 181 -31.53 -2.75 7.87
N ALA A 182 -31.53 -3.54 6.78
CA ALA A 182 -32.65 -4.44 6.46
C ALA A 182 -32.81 -5.52 7.56
N THR A 183 -31.71 -6.13 8.03
CA THR A 183 -31.74 -7.11 9.11
C THR A 183 -32.26 -6.53 10.42
N LEU A 184 -31.86 -5.29 10.75
CA LEU A 184 -32.36 -4.59 11.94
C LEU A 184 -33.88 -4.32 11.82
N THR A 185 -34.34 -3.94 10.64
CA THR A 185 -35.77 -3.72 10.36
C THR A 185 -36.57 -5.01 10.58
N GLU A 186 -36.12 -6.13 10.01
CA GLU A 186 -36.75 -7.44 10.20
C GLU A 186 -36.75 -7.86 11.68
N ALA A 187 -35.65 -7.66 12.41
CA ALA A 187 -35.58 -7.97 13.83
C ALA A 187 -36.60 -7.15 14.66
N LYS A 188 -36.81 -5.87 14.33
CA LYS A 188 -37.77 -4.98 14.97
C LYS A 188 -39.23 -5.43 14.66
N GLU A 189 -39.52 -5.82 13.43
CA GLU A 189 -40.86 -6.37 13.03
C GLU A 189 -41.11 -7.69 13.77
N ASN A 190 -40.12 -8.57 13.85
CA ASN A 190 -40.23 -9.84 14.57
C ASN A 190 -40.45 -9.62 16.06
N LEU A 191 -39.80 -8.62 16.68
CA LEU A 191 -40.06 -8.24 18.06
C LEU A 191 -41.49 -7.74 18.28
N ALA A 192 -42.03 -6.89 17.41
CA ALA A 192 -43.42 -6.41 17.48
C ALA A 192 -44.42 -7.56 17.35
N LEU A 193 -44.12 -8.53 16.46
CA LEU A 193 -44.96 -9.73 16.32
C LEU A 193 -44.88 -10.63 17.58
N ALA A 194 -43.66 -10.78 18.17
CA ALA A 194 -43.49 -11.53 19.40
C ALA A 194 -44.24 -10.89 20.58
N GLN A 195 -44.26 -9.57 20.72
CA GLN A 195 -45.08 -8.84 21.71
C GLN A 195 -46.57 -9.14 21.55
N THR A 196 -47.04 -9.13 20.31
CA THR A 196 -48.46 -9.46 20.00
C THR A 196 -48.79 -10.92 20.35
N LYS A 197 -47.93 -11.86 19.97
CA LYS A 197 -48.07 -13.29 20.26
C LYS A 197 -48.03 -13.60 21.76
N LEU A 198 -47.15 -12.92 22.52
CA LEU A 198 -47.09 -13.06 23.97
C LEU A 198 -48.37 -12.57 24.61
N SER A 199 -48.91 -11.43 24.18
CA SER A 199 -50.20 -10.89 24.66
C SER A 199 -51.36 -11.84 24.38
N ALA A 200 -51.30 -12.60 23.29
CA ALA A 200 -52.24 -13.65 22.94
C ALA A 200 -51.98 -15.00 23.64
N GLY A 201 -50.91 -15.09 24.46
CA GLY A 201 -50.55 -16.31 25.17
C GLY A 201 -50.00 -17.45 24.28
N THR A 202 -49.57 -17.16 23.06
CA THR A 202 -49.11 -18.15 22.08
C THR A 202 -47.59 -18.38 22.05
N ILE A 203 -46.81 -17.56 22.75
CA ILE A 203 -45.38 -17.73 22.98
C ILE A 203 -45.01 -17.49 24.44
N THR A 204 -43.78 -17.82 24.81
CA THR A 204 -43.23 -17.62 26.18
C THR A 204 -42.56 -16.27 26.34
N GLN A 205 -42.34 -15.87 27.60
CA GLN A 205 -41.52 -14.69 27.92
C GLN A 205 -40.07 -14.86 27.40
N LEU A 206 -39.53 -16.09 27.38
CA LEU A 206 -38.22 -16.40 26.84
C LEU A 206 -38.13 -16.09 25.35
N ASP A 207 -39.16 -16.42 24.58
CA ASP A 207 -39.24 -16.11 23.13
C ASP A 207 -39.22 -14.60 22.88
N LEU A 208 -39.92 -13.81 23.74
CA LEU A 208 -39.83 -12.35 23.66
C LEU A 208 -38.43 -11.81 23.96
N LEU A 209 -37.78 -12.34 25.01
CA LEU A 209 -36.41 -11.94 25.36
C LEU A 209 -35.44 -12.27 24.20
N THR A 210 -35.57 -13.42 23.55
CA THR A 210 -34.79 -13.78 22.37
C THR A 210 -34.99 -12.78 21.22
N ALA A 211 -36.25 -12.36 20.98
CA ALA A 211 -36.52 -11.36 19.96
C ALA A 211 -35.90 -9.99 20.31
N GLN A 212 -35.87 -9.61 21.59
CA GLN A 212 -35.18 -8.40 22.05
C GLN A 212 -33.68 -8.50 21.86
N GLU A 213 -33.05 -9.65 22.20
CA GLU A 213 -31.63 -9.91 22.00
C GLU A 213 -31.25 -9.82 20.52
N ASN A 214 -32.08 -10.32 19.61
CA ASN A 214 -31.85 -10.22 18.16
C ASN A 214 -31.81 -8.76 17.69
N VAL A 215 -32.72 -7.91 18.18
CA VAL A 215 -32.69 -6.46 17.87
C VAL A 215 -31.39 -5.83 18.39
N GLN A 216 -31.05 -6.09 19.64
CA GLN A 216 -29.80 -5.56 20.22
C GLN A 216 -28.56 -6.00 19.43
N THR A 217 -28.53 -7.26 19.00
CA THR A 217 -27.42 -7.80 18.18
C THR A 217 -27.33 -7.10 16.83
N ALA A 218 -28.47 -6.89 16.16
CA ALA A 218 -28.54 -6.19 14.88
C ALA A 218 -28.11 -4.71 15.01
N GLU A 219 -28.53 -4.02 16.09
CA GLU A 219 -28.09 -2.63 16.39
C GLU A 219 -26.59 -2.55 16.64
N ASN A 220 -26.04 -3.47 17.40
CA ASN A 220 -24.60 -3.52 17.65
C ASN A 220 -23.80 -3.77 16.36
N ASN A 221 -24.26 -4.69 15.50
CA ASN A 221 -23.63 -4.97 14.22
C ASN A 221 -23.65 -3.75 13.29
N LEU A 222 -24.79 -3.06 13.19
CA LEU A 222 -24.91 -1.84 12.40
C LEU A 222 -23.95 -0.75 12.90
N THR A 223 -23.90 -0.53 14.22
CA THR A 223 -23.01 0.47 14.84
C THR A 223 -21.53 0.15 14.56
N GLN A 224 -21.13 -1.13 14.66
CA GLN A 224 -19.75 -1.54 14.34
C GLN A 224 -19.41 -1.26 12.87
N LEU A 225 -20.34 -1.54 11.97
CA LEU A 225 -20.13 -1.34 10.55
C LEU A 225 -20.08 0.16 10.19
N GLU A 226 -20.91 0.99 10.80
CA GLU A 226 -20.84 2.45 10.66
C GLU A 226 -19.49 3.02 11.12
N ASN A 227 -18.97 2.53 12.25
CA ASN A 227 -17.63 2.91 12.72
C ASN A 227 -16.53 2.44 11.75
N THR A 228 -16.67 1.25 11.16
CA THR A 228 -15.72 0.73 10.17
C THR A 228 -15.72 1.61 8.92
N ILE A 229 -16.89 1.96 8.39
CA ILE A 229 -17.05 2.83 7.22
C ILE A 229 -16.42 4.22 7.50
N LYS A 230 -16.68 4.77 8.67
CA LYS A 230 -16.10 6.06 9.09
C LYS A 230 -14.59 6.00 9.11
N ASN A 231 -14.01 4.99 9.75
CA ASN A 231 -12.55 4.82 9.84
C ASN A 231 -11.91 4.61 8.45
N LEU A 232 -12.57 3.80 7.59
CA LEU A 232 -12.13 3.63 6.20
C LEU A 232 -12.10 4.95 5.46
N LYS A 233 -13.18 5.74 5.56
CA LYS A 233 -13.26 7.04 4.91
C LYS A 233 -12.17 7.99 5.42
N GLU A 234 -11.96 8.10 6.72
CA GLU A 234 -10.93 8.96 7.32
C GLU A 234 -9.52 8.54 6.88
N ASN A 235 -9.20 7.25 6.89
CA ASN A 235 -7.90 6.75 6.43
C ASN A 235 -7.69 6.98 4.93
N PHE A 236 -8.70 6.74 4.12
CA PHE A 236 -8.68 6.97 2.68
C PHE A 236 -8.46 8.45 2.33
N GLN A 237 -9.14 9.37 3.02
CA GLN A 237 -8.94 10.81 2.88
C GLN A 237 -7.49 11.22 3.18
N VAL A 238 -6.95 10.74 4.32
CA VAL A 238 -5.56 11.04 4.71
C VAL A 238 -4.56 10.47 3.70
N LEU A 239 -4.81 9.27 3.18
CA LEU A 239 -3.99 8.65 2.14
C LEU A 239 -3.90 9.53 0.88
N LEU A 240 -5.00 10.20 0.53
CA LEU A 240 -5.11 11.06 -0.64
C LEU A 240 -4.75 12.53 -0.38
N GLY A 241 -4.30 12.87 0.83
CA GLY A 241 -3.81 14.20 1.20
C GLY A 241 -4.82 15.14 1.84
N TRP A 242 -6.06 14.69 2.09
CA TRP A 242 -7.03 15.46 2.89
C TRP A 242 -6.73 15.33 4.39
N SER A 243 -7.28 16.26 5.17
CA SER A 243 -7.30 16.11 6.62
C SER A 243 -8.38 15.09 7.03
N TYR A 244 -8.18 14.39 8.15
CA TYR A 244 -9.12 13.36 8.64
C TYR A 244 -10.53 13.90 8.91
N ASN A 245 -10.66 15.20 9.19
CA ASN A 245 -11.92 15.91 9.49
C ASN A 245 -12.50 16.63 8.27
N ASP A 246 -11.88 16.55 7.10
CA ASP A 246 -12.46 17.02 5.85
C ASP A 246 -13.64 16.11 5.46
N SER A 247 -14.44 16.56 4.53
CA SER A 247 -15.64 15.82 4.09
C SER A 247 -15.75 15.79 2.57
N PRO A 248 -14.74 15.28 1.85
CA PRO A 248 -14.89 15.08 0.42
C PRO A 248 -15.99 14.05 0.15
N GLU A 249 -16.63 14.19 -0.99
CA GLU A 249 -17.52 13.16 -1.54
C GLU A 249 -16.65 12.05 -2.17
N ILE A 250 -17.00 10.80 -1.91
CA ILE A 250 -16.39 9.67 -2.60
C ILE A 250 -17.29 9.33 -3.79
N GLY A 251 -16.77 9.56 -5.00
CA GLY A 251 -17.45 9.31 -6.27
C GLY A 251 -17.69 7.81 -6.50
N SER A 252 -18.59 7.47 -7.39
CA SER A 252 -18.95 6.07 -7.69
C SER A 252 -17.77 5.30 -8.27
N LEU A 253 -17.76 3.98 -8.05
CA LEU A 253 -16.85 3.10 -8.78
C LEU A 253 -17.20 3.09 -10.26
N THR A 254 -16.19 3.04 -11.11
CA THR A 254 -16.35 2.86 -12.56
C THR A 254 -16.93 1.48 -12.86
N ASP A 255 -17.81 1.39 -13.84
CA ASP A 255 -18.32 0.12 -14.31
C ASP A 255 -17.19 -0.76 -14.87
N VAL A 256 -17.32 -2.07 -14.66
CA VAL A 256 -16.33 -3.03 -15.18
C VAL A 256 -16.50 -3.17 -16.69
N ASP A 257 -15.45 -2.92 -17.47
CA ASP A 257 -15.46 -3.17 -18.90
C ASP A 257 -15.26 -4.68 -19.19
N GLU A 258 -16.34 -5.35 -19.58
CA GLU A 258 -16.29 -6.77 -19.94
C GLU A 258 -15.43 -7.03 -21.19
N ASN A 259 -15.26 -6.05 -22.08
CA ASN A 259 -14.39 -6.20 -23.25
C ASN A 259 -12.92 -6.23 -22.86
N GLU A 260 -12.51 -5.41 -21.90
CA GLU A 260 -11.15 -5.46 -21.35
C GLU A 260 -10.86 -6.81 -20.71
N ILE A 261 -11.81 -7.34 -19.91
CA ILE A 261 -11.67 -8.68 -19.31
C ILE A 261 -11.57 -9.76 -20.40
N ALA A 262 -12.37 -9.67 -21.46
CA ALA A 262 -12.34 -10.63 -22.56
C ALA A 262 -11.05 -10.55 -23.39
N ALA A 263 -10.40 -9.39 -23.42
CA ALA A 263 -9.13 -9.17 -24.12
C ALA A 263 -7.91 -9.64 -23.30
N MET A 264 -8.03 -9.84 -22.00
CA MET A 264 -6.93 -10.27 -21.11
C MET A 264 -6.39 -11.64 -21.55
N ASN A 265 -5.08 -11.72 -21.75
CA ASN A 265 -4.39 -12.98 -22.09
C ASN A 265 -3.02 -13.02 -21.39
N PRO A 266 -2.83 -13.87 -20.37
CA PRO A 266 -1.58 -13.94 -19.62
C PRO A 266 -0.34 -14.22 -20.49
N ASP A 267 -0.49 -14.92 -21.61
CA ASP A 267 0.65 -15.27 -22.47
C ASP A 267 1.12 -14.06 -23.31
N THR A 268 0.19 -13.26 -23.81
CA THR A 268 0.51 -12.04 -24.57
C THR A 268 0.91 -10.88 -23.65
N ASP A 269 0.31 -10.81 -22.45
CA ASP A 269 0.51 -9.71 -21.53
C ASP A 269 1.78 -9.87 -20.69
N LEU A 270 2.40 -11.07 -20.72
CA LEU A 270 3.61 -11.37 -19.95
C LEU A 270 4.77 -10.43 -20.27
N ALA A 271 4.97 -10.09 -21.53
CA ALA A 271 6.06 -9.21 -21.94
C ALA A 271 5.91 -7.81 -21.30
N GLN A 272 4.71 -7.26 -21.32
CA GLN A 272 4.40 -5.97 -20.71
C GLN A 272 4.48 -6.03 -19.18
N ALA A 273 4.02 -7.13 -18.58
CA ALA A 273 4.12 -7.34 -17.13
C ALA A 273 5.59 -7.39 -16.64
N ILE A 274 6.47 -8.00 -17.43
CA ILE A 274 7.91 -8.03 -17.18
C ILE A 274 8.48 -6.61 -17.31
N GLU A 275 8.17 -5.91 -18.39
CA GLU A 275 8.65 -4.55 -18.63
C GLU A 275 8.20 -3.57 -17.54
N ASN A 276 6.99 -3.71 -17.01
CA ASN A 276 6.45 -2.81 -16.00
C ASN A 276 6.83 -3.17 -14.56
N ASN A 277 7.56 -4.26 -14.34
CA ASN A 277 7.89 -4.71 -12.98
C ASN A 277 9.07 -3.93 -12.38
N TYR A 278 8.81 -3.13 -11.36
CA TYR A 278 9.82 -2.30 -10.70
C TYR A 278 10.94 -3.12 -10.03
N THR A 279 10.61 -4.22 -9.35
CA THR A 279 11.61 -5.08 -8.71
C THR A 279 12.59 -5.64 -9.75
N LEU A 280 12.10 -5.99 -10.92
CA LEU A 280 12.93 -6.45 -12.02
C LEU A 280 13.83 -5.33 -12.55
N LYS A 281 13.26 -4.16 -12.85
CA LYS A 281 14.03 -2.96 -13.28
C LYS A 281 15.13 -2.59 -12.29
N ILE A 282 14.85 -2.64 -10.99
CA ILE A 282 15.82 -2.37 -9.93
C ILE A 282 16.94 -3.41 -9.96
N ASN A 283 16.61 -4.70 -10.06
CA ASN A 283 17.63 -5.76 -10.11
C ASN A 283 18.47 -5.71 -11.41
N GLU A 284 17.87 -5.39 -12.53
CA GLU A 284 18.58 -5.18 -13.80
C GLU A 284 19.54 -3.98 -13.69
N ARG A 285 19.11 -2.86 -13.08
CA ARG A 285 19.99 -1.73 -12.84
C ARG A 285 21.12 -2.05 -11.87
N LYS A 286 20.82 -2.80 -10.79
CA LYS A 286 21.88 -3.29 -9.84
C LYS A 286 22.87 -4.23 -10.53
N LEU A 287 22.43 -5.02 -11.50
CA LEU A 287 23.31 -5.89 -12.29
C LEU A 287 24.26 -5.07 -13.18
N GLU A 288 23.77 -3.98 -13.77
CA GLU A 288 24.60 -3.05 -14.54
C GLU A 288 25.69 -2.43 -13.66
N ASN A 289 25.36 -2.02 -12.44
CA ASN A 289 26.27 -1.39 -11.49
C ASN A 289 27.24 -2.40 -10.82
N ALA A 290 26.93 -3.69 -10.86
CA ALA A 290 27.71 -4.71 -10.17
C ALA A 290 29.12 -4.88 -10.77
N LYS A 291 30.16 -4.76 -9.94
CA LYS A 291 31.56 -4.95 -10.32
C LYS A 291 32.05 -6.39 -10.03
N ASN A 292 31.46 -7.03 -9.02
CA ASN A 292 31.87 -8.34 -8.54
C ASN A 292 31.10 -9.47 -9.24
N GLU A 293 31.79 -10.47 -9.79
CA GLU A 293 31.19 -11.60 -10.53
C GLU A 293 30.24 -12.45 -9.67
N THR A 294 30.50 -12.60 -8.38
CA THR A 294 29.58 -13.33 -7.48
C THR A 294 28.25 -12.58 -7.36
N VAL A 295 28.29 -11.25 -7.22
CA VAL A 295 27.10 -10.39 -7.14
C VAL A 295 26.35 -10.41 -8.47
N LYS A 296 27.04 -10.34 -9.61
CA LYS A 296 26.43 -10.47 -10.95
C LYS A 296 25.67 -11.79 -11.12
N ASN A 297 26.30 -12.91 -10.70
CA ASN A 297 25.67 -14.23 -10.78
C ASN A 297 24.42 -14.34 -9.88
N GLN A 298 24.47 -13.76 -8.68
CA GLN A 298 23.31 -13.69 -7.77
C GLN A 298 22.17 -12.87 -8.38
N LEU A 299 22.47 -11.69 -8.90
CA LEU A 299 21.48 -10.81 -9.53
C LEU A 299 20.87 -11.44 -10.81
N THR A 300 21.70 -12.07 -11.65
CA THR A 300 21.24 -12.80 -12.84
C THR A 300 20.27 -13.91 -12.45
N THR A 301 20.59 -14.66 -11.40
CA THR A 301 19.69 -15.70 -10.87
C THR A 301 18.40 -15.11 -10.31
N ALA A 302 18.48 -14.00 -9.57
CA ALA A 302 17.32 -13.30 -9.02
C ALA A 302 16.42 -12.76 -10.15
N ILE A 303 16.98 -12.15 -11.19
CA ILE A 303 16.26 -11.67 -12.38
C ILE A 303 15.52 -12.82 -13.06
N ALA A 304 16.18 -13.97 -13.29
CA ALA A 304 15.57 -15.13 -13.92
C ALA A 304 14.39 -15.67 -13.07
N ASN A 305 14.55 -15.72 -11.75
CA ASN A 305 13.49 -16.16 -10.83
C ASN A 305 12.33 -15.14 -10.77
N ASN A 306 12.64 -13.84 -10.77
CA ASN A 306 11.61 -12.80 -10.81
C ASN A 306 10.75 -12.89 -12.08
N LYS A 307 11.35 -13.10 -13.26
CA LYS A 307 10.61 -13.29 -14.52
C LYS A 307 9.64 -14.46 -14.44
N LYS A 308 10.06 -15.60 -13.85
CA LYS A 308 9.17 -16.74 -13.62
C LYS A 308 8.04 -16.41 -12.63
N GLN A 309 8.36 -15.70 -11.55
CA GLN A 309 7.37 -15.30 -10.55
C GLN A 309 6.33 -14.33 -11.13
N ILE A 310 6.76 -13.40 -11.98
CA ILE A 310 5.85 -12.47 -12.68
C ILE A 310 4.85 -13.27 -13.51
N GLY A 311 5.30 -14.25 -14.31
CA GLY A 311 4.41 -15.11 -15.10
C GLY A 311 3.42 -15.89 -14.24
N ALA A 312 3.88 -16.47 -13.12
CA ALA A 312 3.01 -17.19 -12.20
C ALA A 312 1.97 -16.26 -11.54
N SER A 313 2.40 -15.06 -11.13
CA SER A 313 1.52 -14.05 -10.52
C SER A 313 0.48 -13.53 -11.51
N LEU A 314 0.88 -13.26 -12.75
CA LEU A 314 -0.02 -12.82 -13.82
C LEU A 314 -1.09 -13.90 -14.13
N SER A 315 -0.66 -15.15 -14.31
CA SER A 315 -1.59 -16.28 -14.49
C SER A 315 -2.54 -16.45 -13.29
N GLY A 316 -2.03 -16.26 -12.07
CA GLY A 316 -2.83 -16.28 -10.84
C GLY A 316 -3.87 -15.16 -10.79
N ALA A 317 -3.48 -13.93 -11.15
CA ALA A 317 -4.37 -12.77 -11.22
C ALA A 317 -5.48 -12.98 -12.25
N TYR A 318 -5.15 -13.46 -13.45
CA TYR A 318 -6.12 -13.79 -14.49
C TYR A 318 -7.17 -14.81 -14.00
N LYS A 319 -6.73 -15.90 -13.35
CA LYS A 319 -7.66 -16.89 -12.79
C LYS A 319 -8.58 -16.29 -11.73
N LYS A 320 -8.09 -15.33 -10.93
CA LYS A 320 -8.93 -14.61 -9.96
C LYS A 320 -10.01 -13.77 -10.65
N VAL A 321 -9.68 -13.09 -11.75
CA VAL A 321 -10.65 -12.32 -12.53
C VAL A 321 -11.73 -13.24 -13.09
N LEU A 322 -11.37 -14.38 -13.70
CA LEU A 322 -12.34 -15.37 -14.20
C LEU A 322 -13.22 -15.94 -13.09
N SER A 323 -12.64 -16.22 -11.91
CA SER A 323 -13.40 -16.70 -10.76
C SER A 323 -14.39 -15.63 -10.26
N ALA A 324 -13.96 -14.36 -10.22
CA ALA A 324 -14.84 -13.24 -9.85
C ALA A 324 -16.01 -13.07 -10.84
N GLN A 325 -15.74 -13.19 -12.14
CA GLN A 325 -16.76 -13.16 -13.21
C GLN A 325 -17.82 -14.25 -13.03
N ILE A 326 -17.38 -15.50 -12.76
CA ILE A 326 -18.29 -16.62 -12.47
C ILE A 326 -19.12 -16.33 -11.21
N SER A 327 -18.50 -15.81 -10.16
CA SER A 327 -19.20 -15.45 -8.91
C SER A 327 -20.22 -14.35 -9.13
N LEU A 328 -19.92 -13.35 -9.95
CA LEU A 328 -20.86 -12.30 -10.33
C LEU A 328 -22.08 -12.88 -11.07
N GLN A 329 -21.85 -13.74 -12.06
CA GLN A 329 -22.94 -14.40 -12.81
C GLN A 329 -23.82 -15.26 -11.90
N GLN A 330 -23.23 -15.99 -10.94
CA GLN A 330 -23.98 -16.76 -9.95
C GLN A 330 -24.83 -15.85 -9.03
N ALA A 331 -24.26 -14.72 -8.57
CA ALA A 331 -24.95 -13.75 -7.74
C ALA A 331 -26.13 -13.12 -8.49
N GLN A 332 -25.95 -12.75 -9.76
CA GLN A 332 -27.03 -12.24 -10.62
C GLN A 332 -28.16 -13.26 -10.82
N THR A 333 -27.80 -14.52 -11.10
CA THR A 333 -28.81 -15.61 -11.24
C THR A 333 -29.58 -15.83 -9.94
N LYS A 334 -28.89 -15.79 -8.79
CA LYS A 334 -29.51 -15.90 -7.49
C LYS A 334 -30.48 -14.72 -7.22
N ALA A 335 -30.04 -13.50 -7.50
CA ALA A 335 -30.90 -12.32 -7.35
C ALA A 335 -32.18 -12.42 -8.21
N GLN A 336 -32.07 -12.86 -9.46
CA GLN A 336 -33.22 -13.10 -10.33
C GLN A 336 -34.18 -14.16 -9.77
N LEU A 337 -33.64 -15.25 -9.21
CA LEU A 337 -34.45 -16.30 -8.58
C LEU A 337 -35.18 -15.76 -7.36
N GLU A 338 -34.52 -15.02 -6.48
CA GLU A 338 -35.19 -14.44 -5.30
C GLU A 338 -36.25 -13.41 -5.68
N GLN A 339 -36.03 -12.62 -6.72
CA GLN A 339 -37.05 -11.70 -7.25
C GLN A 339 -38.27 -12.44 -7.77
N THR A 340 -38.06 -13.58 -8.45
CA THR A 340 -39.14 -14.44 -8.92
C THR A 340 -39.90 -15.07 -7.75
N ASN A 341 -39.19 -15.54 -6.73
CA ASN A 341 -39.77 -16.08 -5.50
C ASN A 341 -40.63 -15.06 -4.78
N LEU A 342 -40.13 -13.82 -4.65
CA LEU A 342 -40.84 -12.71 -4.03
C LEU A 342 -42.14 -12.38 -4.81
N SER A 343 -42.05 -12.29 -6.13
CA SER A 343 -43.22 -12.09 -6.99
C SER A 343 -44.28 -13.19 -6.83
N ASN A 344 -43.83 -14.44 -6.80
CA ASN A 344 -44.72 -15.60 -6.60
C ASN A 344 -45.35 -15.60 -5.20
N ALA A 345 -44.60 -15.21 -4.16
CA ALA A 345 -45.15 -15.07 -2.81
C ALA A 345 -46.22 -13.97 -2.73
N ALA A 346 -45.95 -12.82 -3.37
CA ALA A 346 -46.91 -11.72 -3.44
C ALA A 346 -48.21 -12.14 -4.16
N LEU A 347 -48.12 -12.89 -5.27
CA LEU A 347 -49.27 -13.43 -5.99
C LEU A 347 -50.07 -14.42 -5.14
N LYS A 348 -49.42 -15.30 -4.38
CA LYS A 348 -50.09 -16.24 -3.46
C LYS A 348 -50.82 -15.49 -2.36
N MET A 349 -50.17 -14.49 -1.74
CA MET A 349 -50.82 -13.65 -0.72
C MET A 349 -52.06 -12.91 -1.29
N ALA A 350 -51.95 -12.36 -2.50
CA ALA A 350 -53.07 -11.70 -3.18
C ALA A 350 -54.22 -12.67 -3.52
N ALA A 351 -53.90 -13.95 -3.76
CA ALA A 351 -54.92 -15.01 -4.01
C ALA A 351 -55.53 -15.60 -2.74
N GLY A 352 -55.10 -15.15 -1.55
CA GLY A 352 -55.65 -15.62 -0.27
C GLY A 352 -55.10 -16.99 0.18
N ASN A 353 -53.93 -17.40 -0.33
CA ASN A 353 -53.25 -18.64 0.05
C ASN A 353 -52.05 -18.37 0.95
#